data_20499c1981fdb0596c6c5dd9901cd2a9
#
_entry.id   20499c1981fdb0596c6c5dd9901cd2a9
#
_cell.length_a   1.000
_cell.length_b   1.000
_cell.length_c   1.000
_cell.angle_alpha   90.00
_cell.angle_beta   90.00
_cell.angle_gamma   90.00
#
_symmetry.space_group_name_H-M   'P 1'
#
loop_
_entity.id
_entity.type
_entity.pdbx_description
1 polymer ?
#
loop_
_entity_poly.entity_id
_entity_poly.type
_entity_poly.pdbx_seq_one_letter_code
_entity_poly.pdbx_strand_id
1 'polypeptide(L)'
;MAEMQIKPITMNFGPQHPAAHGVLRLVLEMDGEVIERADPHIGLLHRGTEKLIEHKTYLQALPYFDRLDYVSPMNQEHAWALAVEKALGIEVPRRAQYIRVLYCEIGRILNHLLNLTTFAIDVGAMTPLLWGFEEREHLMGFYERACGARLHAAYFRPGGVHQDLPDDLLRDIKNWAQKFPDFIDDLETLLTENRIFKQRTVDIGVISFDLSLIHISEPTRH
;
A
#
# COMPACT_ATOMS: atom_id res chain seq x y z
N MET A 1 2.66 48.51 -25.68
CA MET A 1 3.19 47.74 -24.54
C MET A 1 3.58 46.38 -25.11
N ALA A 2 4.85 46.02 -25.04
CA ALA A 2 5.29 44.71 -25.51
C ALA A 2 4.71 43.64 -24.57
N GLU A 3 3.91 42.73 -25.08
CA GLU A 3 3.52 41.52 -24.34
C GLU A 3 4.81 40.78 -23.98
N MET A 4 5.05 40.66 -22.69
CA MET A 4 6.15 39.84 -22.18
C MET A 4 5.75 38.38 -22.42
N GLN A 5 6.27 37.76 -23.47
CA GLN A 5 6.13 36.33 -23.68
C GLN A 5 6.82 35.59 -22.51
N ILE A 6 6.07 35.02 -21.63
CA ILE A 6 6.57 34.15 -20.56
C ILE A 6 7.02 32.88 -21.28
N LYS A 7 8.31 32.57 -21.19
CA LYS A 7 8.82 31.28 -21.71
C LYS A 7 8.34 30.17 -20.82
N PRO A 8 7.82 29.07 -21.39
CA PRO A 8 7.49 27.89 -20.58
C PRO A 8 8.73 27.36 -19.84
N ILE A 9 8.54 27.01 -18.59
CA ILE A 9 9.59 26.51 -17.71
C ILE A 9 9.47 25.00 -17.64
N THR A 10 10.58 24.29 -17.89
CA THR A 10 10.64 22.84 -17.64
C THR A 10 11.10 22.59 -16.21
N MET A 11 10.31 21.86 -15.42
CA MET A 11 10.59 21.54 -14.04
C MET A 11 10.55 20.01 -13.82
N ASN A 12 11.46 19.50 -12.98
CA ASN A 12 11.40 18.11 -12.52
C ASN A 12 10.67 18.06 -11.16
N PHE A 13 9.57 17.35 -11.11
CA PHE A 13 8.88 16.99 -9.89
C PHE A 13 9.34 15.58 -9.47
N GLY A 14 10.15 15.51 -8.41
CA GLY A 14 10.81 14.27 -8.00
C GLY A 14 12.06 13.90 -8.85
N PRO A 15 12.76 12.80 -8.48
CA PRO A 15 12.42 11.85 -7.41
C PRO A 15 12.61 12.36 -5.98
N GLN A 16 13.46 13.37 -5.75
CA GLN A 16 13.59 14.00 -4.43
C GLN A 16 12.51 15.07 -4.24
N HIS A 17 11.36 14.64 -3.77
CA HIS A 17 10.23 15.49 -3.42
C HIS A 17 9.36 14.73 -2.40
N PRO A 18 8.79 15.36 -1.37
CA PRO A 18 7.95 14.68 -0.37
C PRO A 18 6.80 13.88 -0.99
N ALA A 19 6.12 14.43 -1.99
CA ALA A 19 5.00 13.78 -2.67
C ALA A 19 5.41 12.81 -3.80
N ALA A 20 6.70 12.62 -4.06
CA ALA A 20 7.20 11.69 -5.09
C ALA A 20 7.54 10.30 -4.53
N HIS A 21 7.44 10.08 -3.23
CA HIS A 21 7.74 8.82 -2.54
C HIS A 21 9.11 8.20 -2.89
N GLY A 22 10.07 9.04 -3.30
CA GLY A 22 11.43 8.65 -3.69
C GLY A 22 11.57 8.01 -5.07
N VAL A 23 10.49 7.74 -5.79
CA VAL A 23 10.49 6.97 -7.04
C VAL A 23 9.73 7.61 -8.19
N LEU A 24 8.89 8.61 -7.95
CA LEU A 24 8.18 9.32 -9.00
C LEU A 24 9.07 10.42 -9.57
N ARG A 25 9.21 10.46 -10.90
CA ARG A 25 9.77 11.57 -11.63
C ARG A 25 8.78 12.04 -12.69
N LEU A 26 8.32 13.29 -12.56
CA LEU A 26 7.54 13.96 -13.60
C LEU A 26 8.37 15.09 -14.19
N VAL A 27 8.47 15.15 -15.50
CA VAL A 27 8.97 16.33 -16.20
C VAL A 27 7.76 17.17 -16.57
N LEU A 28 7.67 18.37 -16.02
CA LEU A 28 6.55 19.28 -16.19
C LEU A 28 6.96 20.43 -17.10
N GLU A 29 6.14 20.73 -18.09
CA GLU A 29 6.20 21.98 -18.85
C GLU A 29 5.11 22.91 -18.31
N MET A 30 5.53 24.09 -17.83
CA MET A 30 4.67 25.01 -17.09
C MET A 30 4.64 26.40 -17.75
N ASP A 31 3.44 26.95 -17.86
CA ASP A 31 3.22 28.38 -18.12
C ASP A 31 2.79 29.06 -16.81
N GLY A 32 3.76 29.71 -16.14
CA GLY A 32 3.57 30.18 -14.78
C GLY A 32 3.32 29.01 -13.80
N GLU A 33 2.13 28.97 -13.19
CA GLU A 33 1.69 27.90 -12.29
C GLU A 33 0.80 26.84 -12.96
N VAL A 34 0.51 27.00 -14.25
CA VAL A 34 -0.31 26.06 -15.01
C VAL A 34 0.58 24.99 -15.64
N ILE A 35 0.22 23.74 -15.44
CA ILE A 35 0.90 22.60 -16.08
C ILE A 35 0.30 22.42 -17.48
N GLU A 36 1.10 22.66 -18.53
CA GLU A 36 0.70 22.40 -19.91
C GLU A 36 0.94 20.95 -20.33
N ARG A 37 2.03 20.35 -19.80
CA ARG A 37 2.39 18.98 -20.10
C ARG A 37 3.05 18.32 -18.91
N ALA A 38 2.67 17.06 -18.66
CA ALA A 38 3.32 16.18 -17.70
C ALA A 38 3.83 14.93 -18.42
N ASP A 39 5.14 14.66 -18.30
CA ASP A 39 5.80 13.49 -18.87
C ASP A 39 6.33 12.60 -17.74
N PRO A 40 5.66 11.45 -17.43
CA PRO A 40 6.08 10.56 -16.35
C PRO A 40 7.25 9.67 -16.78
N HIS A 41 8.34 9.72 -16.03
CA HIS A 41 9.49 8.84 -16.18
C HIS A 41 9.42 7.72 -15.16
N ILE A 42 8.95 6.55 -15.59
CA ILE A 42 8.80 5.36 -14.75
C ILE A 42 10.06 4.49 -14.77
N GLY A 43 10.13 3.53 -13.84
CA GLY A 43 11.21 2.54 -13.80
C GLY A 43 12.18 2.69 -12.63
N LEU A 44 12.10 3.75 -11.82
CA LEU A 44 12.99 3.97 -10.67
C LEU A 44 12.84 2.89 -9.58
N LEU A 45 11.73 2.17 -9.56
CA LEU A 45 11.48 1.04 -8.67
C LEU A 45 11.51 -0.32 -9.40
N HIS A 46 11.90 -0.35 -10.65
CA HIS A 46 12.02 -1.60 -11.42
C HIS A 46 13.21 -2.42 -10.90
N ARG A 47 12.94 -3.61 -10.37
CA ARG A 47 13.93 -4.49 -9.72
C ARG A 47 14.16 -5.81 -10.47
N GLY A 48 13.60 -5.96 -11.67
CA GLY A 48 13.67 -7.19 -12.46
C GLY A 48 13.02 -8.40 -11.79
N THR A 49 12.00 -8.19 -10.96
CA THR A 49 11.37 -9.22 -10.12
C THR A 49 10.89 -10.41 -10.93
N GLU A 50 10.18 -10.19 -12.03
CA GLU A 50 9.66 -11.27 -12.89
C GLU A 50 10.79 -12.13 -13.45
N LYS A 51 11.83 -11.49 -13.98
CA LYS A 51 12.98 -12.20 -14.56
C LYS A 51 13.79 -12.96 -13.51
N LEU A 52 13.90 -12.42 -12.31
CA LEU A 52 14.59 -13.10 -11.21
C LEU A 52 13.82 -14.33 -10.73
N ILE A 53 12.50 -14.29 -10.70
CA ILE A 53 11.63 -15.39 -10.27
C ILE A 53 11.72 -16.58 -11.23
N GLU A 54 11.93 -16.36 -12.54
CA GLU A 54 12.10 -17.45 -13.53
C GLU A 54 13.22 -18.43 -13.17
N HIS A 55 14.21 -17.99 -12.39
CA HIS A 55 15.35 -18.81 -11.94
C HIS A 55 15.19 -19.37 -10.53
N LYS A 56 13.98 -19.30 -9.95
CA LYS A 56 13.69 -19.73 -8.58
C LYS A 56 12.69 -20.89 -8.57
N THR A 57 12.74 -21.70 -7.51
CA THR A 57 11.63 -22.61 -7.23
C THR A 57 10.42 -21.82 -6.73
N TYR A 58 9.23 -22.40 -6.79
CA TYR A 58 8.00 -21.76 -6.29
C TYR A 58 8.13 -21.30 -4.84
N LEU A 59 8.77 -22.06 -3.97
CA LEU A 59 8.99 -21.68 -2.58
C LEU A 59 10.02 -20.55 -2.44
N GLN A 60 11.06 -20.54 -3.24
CA GLN A 60 12.07 -19.48 -3.27
C GLN A 60 11.53 -18.16 -3.91
N ALA A 61 10.47 -18.25 -4.70
CA ALA A 61 9.83 -17.10 -5.30
C ALA A 61 8.98 -16.32 -4.29
N LEU A 62 8.46 -16.97 -3.23
CA LEU A 62 7.57 -16.36 -2.26
C LEU A 62 8.07 -15.01 -1.69
N PRO A 63 9.34 -14.86 -1.25
CA PRO A 63 9.82 -13.58 -0.72
C PRO A 63 9.79 -12.42 -1.72
N TYR A 64 9.75 -12.69 -3.02
CA TYR A 64 9.61 -11.62 -4.01
C TYR A 64 8.20 -11.02 -3.99
N PHE A 65 7.19 -11.82 -3.67
CA PHE A 65 5.80 -11.34 -3.55
C PHE A 65 5.61 -10.42 -2.36
N ASP A 66 6.29 -10.68 -1.23
CA ASP A 66 6.30 -9.76 -0.08
C ASP A 66 6.70 -8.32 -0.46
N ARG A 67 7.50 -8.17 -1.49
CA ARG A 67 8.09 -6.91 -1.92
C ARG A 67 7.36 -6.25 -3.09
N LEU A 68 6.24 -6.79 -3.53
CA LEU A 68 5.38 -6.18 -4.56
C LEU A 68 4.58 -5.03 -3.94
N ASP A 69 3.59 -5.34 -3.12
CA ASP A 69 2.96 -4.39 -2.24
C ASP A 69 3.56 -4.54 -0.83
N TYR A 70 4.67 -3.86 -0.60
CA TYR A 70 5.42 -3.97 0.65
C TYR A 70 4.72 -3.35 1.86
N VAL A 71 3.54 -2.77 1.68
CA VAL A 71 2.70 -2.23 2.75
C VAL A 71 1.71 -3.27 3.28
N SER A 72 1.37 -4.28 2.46
CA SER A 72 0.54 -5.43 2.85
C SER A 72 1.16 -6.75 2.35
N PRO A 73 2.37 -7.11 2.81
CA PRO A 73 3.14 -8.21 2.24
C PRO A 73 2.43 -9.56 2.33
N MET A 74 1.78 -9.90 3.43
CA MET A 74 1.10 -11.18 3.56
C MET A 74 -0.09 -11.35 2.60
N ASN A 75 -0.70 -10.26 2.14
CA ASN A 75 -1.74 -10.33 1.11
C ASN A 75 -1.17 -10.81 -0.23
N GLN A 76 0.05 -10.40 -0.56
CA GLN A 76 0.75 -10.81 -1.76
C GLN A 76 1.23 -12.27 -1.65
N GLU A 77 1.72 -12.68 -0.49
CA GLU A 77 2.02 -14.09 -0.21
C GLU A 77 0.78 -14.98 -0.39
N HIS A 78 -0.38 -14.50 0.09
CA HIS A 78 -1.65 -15.23 -0.04
C HIS A 78 -2.03 -15.45 -1.49
N ALA A 79 -1.94 -14.41 -2.32
CA ALA A 79 -2.24 -14.53 -3.75
C ALA A 79 -1.34 -15.58 -4.43
N TRP A 80 -0.05 -15.57 -4.13
CA TRP A 80 0.90 -16.55 -4.64
C TRP A 80 0.60 -17.96 -4.14
N ALA A 81 0.39 -18.14 -2.83
CA ALA A 81 0.08 -19.43 -2.24
C ALA A 81 -1.18 -20.04 -2.86
N LEU A 82 -2.26 -19.25 -3.02
CA LEU A 82 -3.51 -19.68 -3.67
C LEU A 82 -3.30 -20.11 -5.12
N ALA A 83 -2.46 -19.39 -5.89
CA ALA A 83 -2.17 -19.74 -7.27
C ALA A 83 -1.46 -21.10 -7.37
N VAL A 84 -0.45 -21.33 -6.52
CA VAL A 84 0.29 -22.60 -6.47
C VAL A 84 -0.61 -23.75 -5.98
N GLU A 85 -1.40 -23.52 -4.94
CA GLU A 85 -2.35 -24.50 -4.39
C GLU A 85 -3.38 -24.93 -5.42
N LYS A 86 -3.93 -23.96 -6.16
CA LYS A 86 -4.88 -24.24 -7.24
C LYS A 86 -4.23 -25.06 -8.37
N ALA A 87 -3.00 -24.73 -8.74
CA ALA A 87 -2.27 -25.45 -9.78
C ALA A 87 -1.93 -26.89 -9.41
N LEU A 88 -1.68 -27.16 -8.13
CA LEU A 88 -1.28 -28.46 -7.61
C LEU A 88 -2.44 -29.27 -6.96
N GLY A 89 -3.64 -28.67 -6.82
CA GLY A 89 -4.76 -29.30 -6.13
C GLY A 89 -4.53 -29.50 -4.63
N ILE A 90 -3.77 -28.63 -3.96
CA ILE A 90 -3.46 -28.74 -2.54
C ILE A 90 -4.61 -28.19 -1.71
N GLU A 91 -5.10 -28.98 -0.75
CA GLU A 91 -6.06 -28.53 0.26
C GLU A 91 -5.35 -27.90 1.46
N VAL A 92 -5.87 -26.75 1.91
CA VAL A 92 -5.34 -26.01 3.06
C VAL A 92 -6.16 -26.33 4.31
N PRO A 93 -5.53 -26.70 5.44
CA PRO A 93 -6.22 -26.93 6.70
C PRO A 93 -7.04 -25.72 7.15
N ARG A 94 -8.24 -25.97 7.69
CA ARG A 94 -9.19 -24.92 8.08
C ARG A 94 -8.58 -23.86 9.02
N ARG A 95 -7.76 -24.29 10.00
CA ARG A 95 -7.07 -23.36 10.91
C ARG A 95 -6.14 -22.41 10.17
N ALA A 96 -5.36 -22.92 9.22
CA ALA A 96 -4.48 -22.10 8.38
C ALA A 96 -5.25 -21.10 7.52
N GLN A 97 -6.43 -21.47 7.02
CA GLN A 97 -7.30 -20.54 6.29
C GLN A 97 -7.73 -19.37 7.18
N TYR A 98 -8.15 -19.61 8.41
CA TYR A 98 -8.50 -18.54 9.35
C TYR A 98 -7.30 -17.66 9.71
N ILE A 99 -6.12 -18.23 9.92
CA ILE A 99 -4.90 -17.48 10.17
C ILE A 99 -4.57 -16.57 8.99
N ARG A 100 -4.68 -17.09 7.76
CA ARG A 100 -4.46 -16.29 6.56
C ARG A 100 -5.44 -15.12 6.43
N VAL A 101 -6.72 -15.34 6.69
CA VAL A 101 -7.73 -14.26 6.68
C VAL A 101 -7.37 -13.21 7.72
N LEU A 102 -7.06 -13.62 8.95
CA LEU A 102 -6.67 -12.71 10.03
C LEU A 102 -5.49 -11.81 9.61
N TYR A 103 -4.43 -12.40 9.08
CA TYR A 103 -3.24 -11.64 8.69
C TYR A 103 -3.40 -10.86 7.38
N CYS A 104 -4.29 -11.29 6.49
CA CYS A 104 -4.69 -10.48 5.34
C CYS A 104 -5.43 -9.21 5.77
N GLU A 105 -6.31 -9.30 6.76
CA GLU A 105 -7.01 -8.12 7.28
C GLU A 105 -6.09 -7.20 8.09
N ILE A 106 -5.16 -7.75 8.88
CA ILE A 106 -4.08 -6.95 9.50
C ILE A 106 -3.25 -6.25 8.42
N GLY A 107 -2.89 -6.93 7.35
CA GLY A 107 -2.18 -6.35 6.20
C GLY A 107 -2.98 -5.24 5.53
N ARG A 108 -4.29 -5.43 5.37
CA ARG A 108 -5.19 -4.39 4.85
C ARG A 108 -5.20 -3.15 5.74
N ILE A 109 -5.29 -3.30 7.05
CA ILE A 109 -5.25 -2.18 8.00
C ILE A 109 -3.89 -1.49 7.94
N LEU A 110 -2.79 -2.24 7.90
CA LEU A 110 -1.44 -1.69 7.72
C LEU A 110 -1.32 -0.81 6.47
N ASN A 111 -1.90 -1.26 5.35
CA ASN A 111 -1.94 -0.51 4.10
C ASN A 111 -2.79 0.76 4.23
N HIS A 112 -4.00 0.63 4.76
CA HIS A 112 -4.90 1.78 4.92
C HIS A 112 -4.33 2.84 5.85
N LEU A 113 -3.74 2.46 6.96
CA LEU A 113 -3.09 3.40 7.88
C LEU A 113 -1.96 4.18 7.19
N LEU A 114 -1.11 3.50 6.41
CA LEU A 114 -0.07 4.20 5.67
C LEU A 114 -0.68 5.09 4.57
N ASN A 115 -1.53 4.54 3.72
CA ASN A 115 -2.04 5.24 2.55
C ASN A 115 -2.85 6.49 2.93
N LEU A 116 -3.81 6.35 3.85
CA LEU A 116 -4.67 7.46 4.26
C LEU A 116 -3.88 8.55 5.00
N THR A 117 -2.93 8.16 5.85
CA THR A 117 -2.17 9.14 6.64
C THR A 117 -1.07 9.83 5.83
N THR A 118 -0.46 9.16 4.86
CA THR A 118 0.46 9.81 3.90
C THR A 118 -0.30 10.71 2.92
N PHE A 119 -1.51 10.33 2.51
CA PHE A 119 -2.37 11.22 1.74
C PHE A 119 -2.72 12.50 2.53
N ALA A 120 -2.99 12.36 3.84
CA ALA A 120 -3.24 13.51 4.70
C ALA A 120 -2.04 14.46 4.77
N ILE A 121 -0.80 13.93 4.85
CA ILE A 121 0.42 14.78 4.85
C ILE A 121 0.65 15.46 3.50
N ASP A 122 0.33 14.79 2.38
CA ASP A 122 0.42 15.39 1.05
C ASP A 122 -0.53 16.59 0.91
N VAL A 123 -1.66 16.54 1.59
CA VAL A 123 -2.62 17.66 1.69
C VAL A 123 -2.24 18.68 2.76
N GLY A 124 -1.23 18.40 3.61
CA GLY A 124 -0.67 19.33 4.60
C GLY A 124 -0.94 19.00 6.07
N ALA A 125 -1.58 17.84 6.38
CA ALA A 125 -1.87 17.41 7.75
C ALA A 125 -0.84 16.37 8.23
N MET A 126 0.12 16.77 9.06
CA MET A 126 1.20 15.89 9.53
C MET A 126 0.78 14.96 10.68
N THR A 127 -0.06 15.41 11.59
CA THR A 127 -0.44 14.65 12.80
C THR A 127 -1.02 13.27 12.50
N PRO A 128 -1.92 13.09 11.52
CA PRO A 128 -2.46 11.78 11.17
C PRO A 128 -1.40 10.74 10.83
N LEU A 129 -0.30 11.17 10.19
CA LEU A 129 0.81 10.26 9.87
C LEU A 129 1.45 9.69 11.13
N LEU A 130 1.73 10.53 12.11
CA LEU A 130 2.37 10.10 13.36
C LEU A 130 1.47 9.14 14.14
N TRP A 131 0.18 9.45 14.25
CA TRP A 131 -0.80 8.58 14.90
C TRP A 131 -0.97 7.24 14.18
N GLY A 132 -1.12 7.26 12.86
CA GLY A 132 -1.26 6.04 12.07
C GLY A 132 -0.02 5.15 12.15
N PHE A 133 1.17 5.72 12.26
CA PHE A 133 2.40 4.94 12.41
C PHE A 133 2.57 4.34 13.82
N GLU A 134 2.01 4.95 14.85
CA GLU A 134 1.93 4.35 16.18
C GLU A 134 1.09 3.06 16.14
N GLU A 135 -0.10 3.10 15.53
CA GLU A 135 -0.93 1.90 15.36
C GLU A 135 -0.28 0.85 14.45
N ARG A 136 0.43 1.29 13.40
CA ARG A 136 1.19 0.38 12.56
C ARG A 136 2.29 -0.36 13.33
N GLU A 137 2.92 0.30 14.30
CA GLU A 137 3.95 -0.32 15.15
C GLU A 137 3.38 -1.51 15.94
N HIS A 138 2.18 -1.39 16.48
CA HIS A 138 1.50 -2.51 17.15
C HIS A 138 1.26 -3.69 16.18
N LEU A 139 0.76 -3.42 14.99
CA LEU A 139 0.48 -4.45 13.98
C LEU A 139 1.76 -5.14 13.46
N MET A 140 2.85 -4.40 13.29
CA MET A 140 4.15 -4.95 12.91
C MET A 140 4.73 -5.83 14.04
N GLY A 141 4.44 -5.50 15.29
CA GLY A 141 4.74 -6.37 16.43
C GLY A 141 3.98 -7.70 16.39
N PHE A 142 2.73 -7.71 15.91
CA PHE A 142 1.98 -8.95 15.70
C PHE A 142 2.57 -9.80 14.56
N TYR A 143 3.10 -9.17 13.50
CA TYR A 143 3.85 -9.87 12.44
C TYR A 143 5.11 -10.54 13.02
N GLU A 144 5.89 -9.78 13.78
CA GLU A 144 7.12 -10.28 14.39
C GLU A 144 6.87 -11.48 15.32
N ARG A 145 5.82 -11.43 16.12
CA ARG A 145 5.43 -12.56 17.01
C ARG A 145 4.95 -13.79 16.25
N ALA A 146 4.38 -13.61 15.05
CA ALA A 146 3.91 -14.73 14.23
C ALA A 146 5.03 -15.39 13.41
N CYS A 147 5.99 -14.62 12.91
CA CYS A 147 6.94 -15.12 11.92
C CYS A 147 8.41 -14.71 12.17
N GLY A 148 8.67 -13.86 13.16
CA GLY A 148 10.01 -13.34 13.45
C GLY A 148 10.41 -12.13 12.61
N ALA A 149 9.57 -11.69 11.67
CA ALA A 149 9.83 -10.53 10.81
C ALA A 149 8.72 -9.48 10.96
N ARG A 150 9.12 -8.21 11.04
CA ARG A 150 8.18 -7.09 11.22
C ARG A 150 7.43 -6.73 9.93
N LEU A 151 7.95 -7.05 8.77
CA LEU A 151 7.38 -6.63 7.48
C LEU A 151 7.38 -7.77 6.45
N HIS A 152 8.51 -8.13 5.87
CA HIS A 152 8.62 -9.19 4.86
C HIS A 152 8.69 -10.55 5.53
N ALA A 153 7.52 -11.17 5.71
CA ALA A 153 7.33 -12.28 6.62
C ALA A 153 7.63 -13.66 6.03
N ALA A 154 7.36 -13.88 4.74
CA ALA A 154 7.37 -15.19 4.09
C ALA A 154 6.64 -16.26 4.95
N TYR A 155 5.52 -15.87 5.54
CA TYR A 155 4.79 -16.65 6.55
C TYR A 155 3.77 -17.60 5.93
N PHE A 156 3.03 -17.14 4.89
CA PHE A 156 2.13 -18.02 4.15
C PHE A 156 2.95 -18.93 3.24
N ARG A 157 2.58 -20.19 3.22
CA ARG A 157 3.25 -21.20 2.40
C ARG A 157 2.21 -22.01 1.64
N PRO A 158 2.48 -22.48 0.43
CA PRO A 158 1.60 -23.44 -0.22
C PRO A 158 1.27 -24.61 0.72
N GLY A 159 -0.02 -24.84 0.97
CA GLY A 159 -0.53 -25.82 1.93
C GLY A 159 -0.82 -25.28 3.33
N GLY A 160 -0.55 -24.00 3.62
CA GLY A 160 -0.92 -23.41 4.92
C GLY A 160 -0.10 -22.20 5.33
N VAL A 161 0.44 -22.23 6.54
CA VAL A 161 1.29 -21.21 7.15
C VAL A 161 2.54 -21.87 7.72
N HIS A 162 3.59 -21.07 7.91
CA HIS A 162 4.88 -21.59 8.39
C HIS A 162 4.78 -22.20 9.80
N GLN A 163 4.04 -21.59 10.69
CA GLN A 163 3.83 -22.04 12.07
C GLN A 163 2.49 -21.58 12.60
N ASP A 164 1.98 -22.24 13.63
CA ASP A 164 0.73 -21.85 14.30
C ASP A 164 0.92 -20.62 15.18
N LEU A 165 -0.17 -19.95 15.50
CA LEU A 165 -0.17 -18.75 16.34
C LEU A 165 -0.29 -19.11 17.83
N PRO A 166 0.53 -18.49 18.69
CA PRO A 166 0.39 -18.60 20.14
C PRO A 166 -0.94 -17.97 20.63
N ASP A 167 -1.54 -18.56 21.66
CA ASP A 167 -2.82 -18.09 22.21
C ASP A 167 -2.74 -16.69 22.82
N ASP A 168 -1.60 -16.32 23.39
CA ASP A 168 -1.35 -14.98 23.90
C ASP A 168 -1.34 -13.94 22.79
N LEU A 169 -0.78 -14.26 21.62
CA LEU A 169 -0.80 -13.41 20.46
C LEU A 169 -2.24 -13.18 19.96
N LEU A 170 -3.03 -14.24 19.86
CA LEU A 170 -4.44 -14.12 19.44
C LEU A 170 -5.25 -13.26 20.41
N ARG A 171 -5.00 -13.38 21.73
CA ARG A 171 -5.62 -12.54 22.73
C ARG A 171 -5.25 -11.07 22.58
N ASP A 172 -3.96 -10.78 22.32
CA ASP A 172 -3.48 -9.42 22.18
C ASP A 172 -4.01 -8.76 20.89
N ILE A 173 -4.06 -9.50 19.78
CA ILE A 173 -4.71 -9.02 18.53
C ILE A 173 -6.19 -8.68 18.80
N LYS A 174 -6.91 -9.55 19.51
CA LYS A 174 -8.31 -9.31 19.87
C LYS A 174 -8.46 -8.04 20.71
N ASN A 175 -7.62 -7.87 21.72
CA ASN A 175 -7.67 -6.71 22.62
C ASN A 175 -7.36 -5.41 21.86
N TRP A 176 -6.41 -5.45 20.93
CA TRP A 176 -6.09 -4.33 20.06
C TRP A 176 -7.28 -4.00 19.13
N ALA A 177 -7.84 -5.00 18.47
CA ALA A 177 -8.95 -4.82 17.54
C ALA A 177 -10.21 -4.22 18.20
N GLN A 178 -10.42 -4.46 19.49
CA GLN A 178 -11.54 -3.88 20.26
C GLN A 178 -11.36 -2.38 20.53
N LYS A 179 -10.13 -1.88 20.57
CA LYS A 179 -9.79 -0.48 20.84
C LYS A 179 -9.60 0.34 19.55
N PHE A 180 -9.28 -0.32 18.47
CA PHE A 180 -8.95 0.33 17.21
C PHE A 180 -10.08 1.23 16.64
N PRO A 181 -11.39 0.91 16.80
CA PRO A 181 -12.46 1.81 16.38
C PRO A 181 -12.37 3.20 17.03
N ASP A 182 -12.02 3.30 18.30
CA ASP A 182 -11.88 4.59 19.00
C ASP A 182 -10.81 5.47 18.33
N PHE A 183 -9.69 4.84 17.92
CA PHE A 183 -8.66 5.53 17.15
C PHE A 183 -9.17 6.04 15.78
N ILE A 184 -10.00 5.25 15.10
CA ILE A 184 -10.59 5.67 13.82
C ILE A 184 -11.53 6.85 14.01
N ASP A 185 -12.36 6.84 15.05
CA ASP A 185 -13.27 7.95 15.38
C ASP A 185 -12.50 9.26 15.65
N ASP A 186 -11.37 9.17 16.37
CA ASP A 186 -10.48 10.31 16.61
C ASP A 186 -9.86 10.83 15.29
N LEU A 187 -9.40 9.93 14.43
CA LEU A 187 -8.83 10.28 13.13
C LEU A 187 -9.87 10.93 12.19
N GLU A 188 -11.09 10.40 12.15
CA GLU A 188 -12.21 10.98 11.40
C GLU A 188 -12.57 12.37 11.90
N THR A 189 -12.62 12.56 13.21
CA THR A 189 -12.86 13.87 13.83
C THR A 189 -11.80 14.90 13.40
N LEU A 190 -10.55 14.45 13.31
CA LEU A 190 -9.43 15.33 12.91
C LEU A 190 -9.47 15.69 11.42
N LEU A 191 -9.83 14.76 10.53
CA LEU A 191 -9.69 14.91 9.08
C LEU A 191 -11.02 15.17 8.36
N THR A 192 -12.02 14.32 8.56
CA THR A 192 -13.23 14.28 7.72
C THR A 192 -14.00 15.58 7.73
N GLU A 193 -14.14 16.22 8.90
CA GLU A 193 -14.84 17.50 9.05
C GLU A 193 -13.91 18.72 8.97
N ASN A 194 -12.60 18.51 8.78
CA ASN A 194 -11.66 19.62 8.70
C ASN A 194 -11.89 20.45 7.43
N ARG A 195 -12.12 21.75 7.63
CA ARG A 195 -12.42 22.68 6.53
C ARG A 195 -11.31 22.73 5.47
N ILE A 196 -10.06 22.74 5.89
CA ILE A 196 -8.91 22.82 4.97
C ILE A 196 -8.81 21.52 4.16
N PHE A 197 -8.97 20.36 4.81
CA PHE A 197 -8.94 19.06 4.16
C PHE A 197 -10.08 18.95 3.12
N LYS A 198 -11.31 19.34 3.49
CA LYS A 198 -12.44 19.37 2.56
C LYS A 198 -12.20 20.28 1.34
N GLN A 199 -11.67 21.48 1.55
CA GLN A 199 -11.38 22.41 0.45
C GLN A 199 -10.30 21.92 -0.51
N ARG A 200 -9.42 21.02 -0.05
CA ARG A 200 -8.32 20.46 -0.84
C ARG A 200 -8.63 19.12 -1.49
N THR A 201 -9.74 18.50 -1.15
CA THR A 201 -10.08 17.14 -1.61
C THR A 201 -11.42 17.05 -2.34
N VAL A 202 -12.44 17.80 -1.90
CA VAL A 202 -13.78 17.71 -2.50
C VAL A 202 -13.75 18.25 -3.92
N ASP A 203 -14.28 17.46 -4.86
CA ASP A 203 -14.36 17.76 -6.29
C ASP A 203 -13.00 17.97 -6.99
N ILE A 204 -11.90 17.54 -6.38
CA ILE A 204 -10.56 17.60 -6.97
C ILE A 204 -10.14 16.21 -7.43
N GLY A 205 -9.72 16.10 -8.70
CA GLY A 205 -9.25 14.84 -9.27
C GLY A 205 -10.34 13.77 -9.39
N VAL A 206 -11.57 14.15 -9.66
CA VAL A 206 -12.71 13.24 -9.76
C VAL A 206 -12.53 12.28 -10.93
N ILE A 207 -12.56 10.97 -10.62
CA ILE A 207 -12.58 9.91 -11.63
C ILE A 207 -14.03 9.52 -11.86
N SER A 208 -14.52 9.65 -13.10
CA SER A 208 -15.88 9.23 -13.46
C SER A 208 -16.02 7.70 -13.36
N PHE A 209 -17.27 7.25 -13.21
CA PHE A 209 -17.55 5.81 -13.17
C PHE A 209 -17.06 5.08 -14.43
N ASP A 210 -17.26 5.66 -15.61
CA ASP A 210 -16.83 5.07 -16.87
C ASP A 210 -15.31 4.92 -16.95
N LEU A 211 -14.56 5.92 -16.49
CA LEU A 211 -13.11 5.86 -16.42
C LEU A 211 -12.63 4.84 -15.39
N SER A 212 -13.32 4.73 -14.27
CA SER A 212 -13.03 3.74 -13.23
C SER A 212 -13.22 2.31 -13.74
N LEU A 213 -14.26 2.04 -14.50
CA LEU A 213 -14.51 0.72 -15.11
C LEU A 213 -13.40 0.29 -16.05
N ILE A 214 -12.87 1.20 -16.88
CA ILE A 214 -11.76 0.91 -17.79
C ILE A 214 -10.50 0.50 -17.02
N HIS A 215 -10.23 1.13 -15.88
CA HIS A 215 -9.02 0.88 -15.11
C HIS A 215 -9.12 -0.28 -14.11
N ILE A 216 -10.33 -0.62 -13.66
CA ILE A 216 -10.54 -1.62 -12.59
C ILE A 216 -11.02 -2.96 -13.15
N SER A 217 -11.83 -2.98 -14.21
CA SER A 217 -12.49 -4.20 -14.70
C SER A 217 -11.82 -4.88 -15.87
N GLU A 218 -10.94 -4.21 -16.60
CA GLU A 218 -10.27 -4.76 -17.78
C GLU A 218 -8.76 -4.81 -17.55
N PRO A 219 -8.18 -6.00 -17.24
CA PRO A 219 -6.74 -6.17 -17.32
C PRO A 219 -6.33 -6.06 -18.79
N THR A 220 -5.81 -4.92 -19.18
CA THR A 220 -5.17 -4.76 -20.50
C THR A 220 -3.96 -5.66 -20.57
N ARG A 221 -4.12 -6.83 -21.18
CA ARG A 221 -2.98 -7.60 -21.66
C ARG A 221 -2.48 -6.93 -22.91
N HIS A 222 -1.33 -6.31 -22.81
CA HIS A 222 -0.51 -5.97 -23.94
C HIS A 222 0.56 -7.03 -24.14
#